data_c4b7229c596a060a0ed9860997af6692
#
_entry.id   c4b7229c596a060a0ed9860997af6692
#
_cell.length_a   1.000
_cell.length_b   1.000
_cell.length_c   1.000
_cell.angle_alpha   90.00
_cell.angle_beta   90.00
_cell.angle_gamma   90.00
#
_symmetry.space_group_name_H-M   'P 1'
#
loop_
_entity.id
_entity.type
_entity.pdbx_description
1 polymer ?
#
loop_
_entity_poly.entity_id
_entity_poly.type
_entity_poly.pdbx_seq_one_letter_code
_entity_poly.pdbx_strand_id
1 'polypeptide(L)'
;MVNTLCYKQLILSEPNYAGNIIINLASLPDFLRKPILKKRMTEFFSMSDSEKSEIINNALEAGPTIPFPNFSKLFKTWLEVLCTISEENRHDMFSNYIKHIINSPQKIIAFNLDGILEIFLSMESSHQNTISISVQNVVKDLDDDSKRKLLLVIPENARKFIGF
;
A
#
# COMPACT_ATOMS: atom_id res chain seq x y z
N MET A 1 19.02 -35.04 -26.32
CA MET A 1 18.68 -33.61 -26.41
C MET A 1 17.53 -33.35 -25.44
N VAL A 2 17.84 -33.06 -24.19
CA VAL A 2 16.84 -32.79 -23.15
C VAL A 2 16.52 -31.31 -23.16
N ASN A 3 15.27 -31.04 -23.25
CA ASN A 3 14.51 -29.85 -23.57
C ASN A 3 14.94 -28.59 -22.77
N THR A 4 15.74 -27.72 -23.40
CA THR A 4 16.17 -26.40 -22.89
C THR A 4 14.97 -25.44 -22.63
N LEU A 5 13.79 -25.79 -23.14
CA LEU A 5 12.56 -25.02 -22.96
C LEU A 5 11.92 -25.17 -21.56
N CYS A 6 12.14 -26.30 -20.90
CA CYS A 6 11.55 -26.55 -19.57
C CYS A 6 12.29 -25.77 -18.45
N TYR A 7 13.58 -25.51 -18.61
CA TYR A 7 14.38 -24.73 -17.66
C TYR A 7 14.09 -23.22 -17.74
N LYS A 8 13.68 -22.70 -18.91
CA LYS A 8 13.35 -21.27 -19.06
C LYS A 8 12.00 -20.90 -18.44
N GLN A 9 11.07 -21.84 -18.29
CA GLN A 9 9.79 -21.60 -17.63
C GLN A 9 9.86 -21.67 -16.10
N LEU A 10 10.88 -22.31 -15.52
CA LEU A 10 11.10 -22.35 -14.07
C LEU A 10 11.83 -21.09 -13.52
N ILE A 11 12.43 -20.28 -14.40
CA ILE A 11 13.18 -19.07 -14.00
C ILE A 11 12.28 -17.80 -14.06
N LEU A 12 11.04 -17.89 -14.54
CA LEU A 12 10.16 -16.73 -14.82
C LEU A 12 9.15 -16.36 -13.72
N SER A 13 9.21 -16.97 -12.55
CA SER A 13 8.56 -16.43 -11.37
C SER A 13 9.59 -16.31 -10.25
N GLU A 14 10.29 -15.19 -10.21
CA GLU A 14 10.96 -14.84 -8.96
C GLU A 14 9.90 -14.86 -7.86
N PRO A 15 10.16 -15.55 -6.73
CA PRO A 15 9.16 -15.63 -5.67
C PRO A 15 8.88 -14.21 -5.19
N ASN A 16 7.59 -13.82 -5.14
CA ASN A 16 7.17 -12.53 -4.58
C ASN A 16 7.43 -12.52 -3.07
N TYR A 17 8.69 -12.32 -2.68
CA TYR A 17 9.11 -12.31 -1.28
C TYR A 17 8.38 -11.23 -0.47
N ALA A 18 8.23 -10.03 -1.02
CA ALA A 18 7.55 -8.93 -0.33
C ALA A 18 6.05 -9.24 -0.16
N GLY A 19 5.40 -9.77 -1.20
CA GLY A 19 4.01 -10.23 -1.11
C GLY A 19 3.83 -11.34 -0.08
N ASN A 20 4.72 -12.32 -0.02
CA ASN A 20 4.67 -13.40 0.97
C ASN A 20 4.85 -12.86 2.40
N ILE A 21 5.72 -11.87 2.62
CA ILE A 21 5.88 -11.21 3.92
C ILE A 21 4.58 -10.54 4.33
N ILE A 22 3.90 -9.83 3.43
CA ILE A 22 2.64 -9.14 3.67
C ILE A 22 1.53 -10.13 4.04
N ILE A 23 1.41 -11.23 3.31
CA ILE A 23 0.43 -12.30 3.61
C ILE A 23 0.68 -12.90 5.00
N ASN A 24 1.94 -13.18 5.33
CA ASN A 24 2.30 -13.71 6.64
C ASN A 24 2.00 -12.71 7.76
N LEU A 25 2.34 -11.43 7.58
CA LEU A 25 2.05 -10.37 8.56
C LEU A 25 0.55 -10.24 8.84
N ALA A 26 -0.29 -10.41 7.84
CA ALA A 26 -1.75 -10.34 7.99
C ALA A 26 -2.29 -11.44 8.95
N SER A 27 -1.60 -12.56 9.05
CA SER A 27 -1.98 -13.69 9.91
C SER A 27 -1.43 -13.60 11.33
N LEU A 28 -0.47 -12.70 11.60
CA LEU A 28 0.15 -12.59 12.91
C LEU A 28 -0.77 -11.89 13.94
N PRO A 29 -0.63 -12.21 15.23
CA PRO A 29 -1.19 -11.43 16.32
C PRO A 29 -0.64 -9.98 16.31
N ASP A 30 -1.44 -9.02 16.80
CA ASP A 30 -1.11 -7.59 16.75
C ASP A 30 0.22 -7.24 17.44
N PHE A 31 0.53 -7.89 18.58
CA PHE A 31 1.76 -7.64 19.33
C PHE A 31 3.03 -8.07 18.59
N LEU A 32 2.93 -8.97 17.62
CA LEU A 32 4.03 -9.37 16.72
C LEU A 32 4.01 -8.56 15.42
N ARG A 33 2.83 -8.32 14.86
CA ARG A 33 2.65 -7.62 13.58
C ARG A 33 3.20 -6.20 13.63
N LYS A 34 2.83 -5.42 14.64
CA LYS A 34 3.16 -4.00 14.73
C LYS A 34 4.67 -3.72 14.77
N PRO A 35 5.48 -4.37 15.64
CA PRO A 35 6.92 -4.13 15.65
C PRO A 35 7.63 -4.61 14.38
N ILE A 36 7.20 -5.74 13.79
CA ILE A 36 7.77 -6.24 12.54
C ILE A 36 7.47 -5.26 11.40
N LEU A 37 6.22 -4.81 11.28
CA LEU A 37 5.82 -3.86 10.26
C LEU A 37 6.57 -2.53 10.40
N LYS A 38 6.72 -2.01 11.61
CA LYS A 38 7.50 -0.79 11.89
C LYS A 38 8.95 -0.94 11.42
N LYS A 39 9.59 -2.08 11.71
CA LYS A 39 10.95 -2.37 11.25
C LYS A 39 11.02 -2.37 9.71
N ARG A 40 10.11 -3.06 9.04
CA ARG A 40 10.06 -3.14 7.57
C ARG A 40 9.83 -1.76 6.92
N MET A 41 9.00 -0.93 7.52
CA MET A 41 8.80 0.45 7.05
C MET A 41 10.07 1.29 7.21
N THR A 42 10.83 1.13 8.30
CA THR A 42 12.11 1.83 8.46
C THR A 42 13.12 1.40 7.39
N GLU A 43 13.20 0.10 7.10
CA GLU A 43 14.05 -0.43 6.03
C GLU A 43 13.64 0.13 4.67
N PHE A 44 12.34 0.23 4.38
CA PHE A 44 11.80 0.78 3.13
C PHE A 44 12.33 2.19 2.83
N PHE A 45 12.39 3.08 3.82
CA PHE A 45 12.83 4.47 3.60
C PHE A 45 14.32 4.60 3.24
N SER A 46 15.13 3.57 3.52
CA SER A 46 16.55 3.53 3.15
C SER A 46 16.82 2.88 1.79
N MET A 47 15.79 2.37 1.13
CA MET A 47 15.90 1.68 -0.16
C MET A 47 15.98 2.66 -1.34
N SER A 48 16.50 2.20 -2.46
CA SER A 48 16.45 2.90 -3.74
C SER A 48 15.00 2.99 -4.27
N ASP A 49 14.74 3.94 -5.17
CA ASP A 49 13.41 4.11 -5.78
C ASP A 49 12.94 2.85 -6.51
N SER A 50 13.87 2.11 -7.14
CA SER A 50 13.55 0.85 -7.82
C SER A 50 13.09 -0.22 -6.84
N GLU A 51 13.77 -0.38 -5.70
CA GLU A 51 13.40 -1.34 -4.65
C GLU A 51 12.07 -0.96 -4.00
N LYS A 52 11.85 0.32 -3.70
CA LYS A 52 10.56 0.83 -3.20
C LYS A 52 9.43 0.52 -4.15
N SER A 53 9.64 0.76 -5.44
CA SER A 53 8.68 0.49 -6.51
C SER A 53 8.31 -0.98 -6.58
N GLU A 54 9.28 -1.88 -6.49
CA GLU A 54 9.07 -3.33 -6.49
C GLU A 54 8.24 -3.78 -5.26
N ILE A 55 8.59 -3.30 -4.07
CA ILE A 55 7.86 -3.64 -2.84
C ILE A 55 6.40 -3.20 -2.92
N ILE A 56 6.13 -1.97 -3.39
CA ILE A 56 4.77 -1.46 -3.52
C ILE A 56 3.99 -2.25 -4.56
N ASN A 57 4.59 -2.54 -5.71
CA ASN A 57 3.98 -3.38 -6.73
C ASN A 57 3.56 -4.73 -6.16
N ASN A 58 4.46 -5.38 -5.44
CA ASN A 58 4.22 -6.69 -4.82
C ASN A 58 3.15 -6.61 -3.72
N ALA A 59 3.08 -5.51 -2.96
CA ALA A 59 2.04 -5.28 -1.97
C ALA A 59 0.66 -5.10 -2.61
N LEU A 60 0.58 -4.35 -3.70
CA LEU A 60 -0.67 -4.14 -4.44
C LEU A 60 -1.16 -5.43 -5.13
N GLU A 61 -0.28 -6.33 -5.50
CA GLU A 61 -0.63 -7.64 -6.05
C GLU A 61 -1.05 -8.65 -4.98
N ALA A 62 -0.37 -8.67 -3.84
CA ALA A 62 -0.66 -9.59 -2.75
C ALA A 62 -1.89 -9.20 -1.93
N GLY A 63 -2.12 -7.91 -1.72
CA GLY A 63 -3.19 -7.40 -0.85
C GLY A 63 -4.57 -7.97 -1.15
N PRO A 64 -5.05 -7.94 -2.40
CA PRO A 64 -6.37 -8.49 -2.76
C PRO A 64 -6.51 -10.00 -2.55
N THR A 65 -5.39 -10.74 -2.44
CA THR A 65 -5.40 -12.20 -2.22
C THR A 65 -5.58 -12.56 -0.74
N ILE A 66 -5.41 -11.61 0.18
CA ILE A 66 -5.54 -11.81 1.62
C ILE A 66 -7.04 -11.79 1.98
N PRO A 67 -7.55 -12.77 2.75
CA PRO A 67 -8.91 -12.71 3.27
C PRO A 67 -9.16 -11.37 3.98
N PHE A 68 -10.26 -10.69 3.66
CA PHE A 68 -10.50 -9.32 4.11
C PHE A 68 -10.39 -9.11 5.63
N PRO A 69 -10.85 -10.04 6.52
CA PRO A 69 -10.66 -9.88 7.96
C PRO A 69 -9.18 -9.79 8.39
N ASN A 70 -8.29 -10.52 7.70
CA ASN A 70 -6.84 -10.47 7.96
C ASN A 70 -6.20 -9.24 7.33
N PHE A 71 -6.61 -8.90 6.10
CA PHE A 71 -6.20 -7.65 5.44
C PHE A 71 -6.58 -6.43 6.27
N SER A 72 -7.79 -6.38 6.80
CA SER A 72 -8.27 -5.29 7.65
C SER A 72 -7.37 -5.05 8.86
N LYS A 73 -6.95 -6.11 9.56
CA LYS A 73 -6.03 -6.02 10.70
C LYS A 73 -4.65 -5.49 10.27
N LEU A 74 -4.12 -6.02 9.16
CA LEU A 74 -2.83 -5.58 8.63
C LEU A 74 -2.88 -4.11 8.21
N PHE A 75 -3.90 -3.72 7.45
CA PHE A 75 -4.04 -2.37 6.93
C PHE A 75 -4.23 -1.34 8.04
N LYS A 76 -5.06 -1.64 9.05
CA LYS A 76 -5.20 -0.81 10.25
C LYS A 76 -3.86 -0.63 10.97
N THR A 77 -3.12 -1.72 11.19
CA THR A 77 -1.79 -1.66 11.81
C THR A 77 -0.82 -0.80 10.99
N TRP A 78 -0.87 -0.92 9.65
CA TRP A 78 -0.05 -0.12 8.75
C TRP A 78 -0.34 1.38 8.87
N LEU A 79 -1.61 1.76 8.88
CA LEU A 79 -2.03 3.16 9.09
C LEU A 79 -1.59 3.69 10.47
N GLU A 80 -1.74 2.88 11.53
CA GLU A 80 -1.28 3.26 12.89
C GLU A 80 0.24 3.46 12.94
N VAL A 81 1.02 2.60 12.30
CA VAL A 81 2.48 2.75 12.23
C VAL A 81 2.85 4.01 11.44
N LEU A 82 2.16 4.30 10.33
CA LEU A 82 2.35 5.55 9.58
C LEU A 82 2.14 6.79 10.44
N CYS A 83 1.19 6.78 11.37
CA CYS A 83 0.98 7.90 12.29
C CYS A 83 2.15 8.13 13.27
N THR A 84 3.04 7.14 13.45
CA THR A 84 4.21 7.23 14.36
C THR A 84 5.50 7.69 13.68
N ILE A 85 5.52 7.83 12.36
CA ILE A 85 6.70 8.26 11.60
C ILE A 85 6.62 9.73 11.21
N SER A 86 7.71 10.30 10.69
CA SER A 86 7.76 11.69 10.23
C SER A 86 6.81 11.96 9.06
N GLU A 87 6.39 13.23 8.89
CA GLU A 87 5.59 13.64 7.74
C GLU A 87 6.32 13.40 6.42
N GLU A 88 7.62 13.65 6.36
CA GLU A 88 8.46 13.39 5.19
C GLU A 88 8.38 11.93 4.75
N ASN A 89 8.52 10.99 5.68
CA ASN A 89 8.41 9.55 5.39
C ASN A 89 6.99 9.14 4.99
N ARG A 90 5.95 9.72 5.63
CA ARG A 90 4.56 9.49 5.20
C ARG A 90 4.31 9.98 3.79
N HIS A 91 4.78 11.18 3.49
CA HIS A 91 4.68 11.77 2.15
C HIS A 91 5.38 10.90 1.12
N ASP A 92 6.60 10.42 1.39
CA ASP A 92 7.33 9.50 0.50
C ASP A 92 6.54 8.20 0.27
N MET A 93 6.03 7.59 1.33
CA MET A 93 5.22 6.37 1.25
C MET A 93 3.97 6.58 0.37
N PHE A 94 3.15 7.58 0.67
CA PHE A 94 1.92 7.84 -0.08
C PHE A 94 2.21 8.27 -1.53
N SER A 95 3.26 9.06 -1.76
CA SER A 95 3.69 9.47 -3.10
C SER A 95 4.01 8.26 -3.98
N ASN A 96 4.74 7.29 -3.44
CA ASN A 96 5.06 6.06 -4.15
C ASN A 96 3.81 5.21 -4.43
N TYR A 97 2.91 5.03 -3.46
CA TYR A 97 1.65 4.30 -3.67
C TYR A 97 0.77 4.98 -4.72
N ILE A 98 0.58 6.29 -4.64
CA ILE A 98 -0.25 7.06 -5.57
C ILE A 98 0.31 6.98 -6.99
N LYS A 99 1.62 7.08 -7.19
CA LYS A 99 2.26 6.88 -8.49
C LYS A 99 1.94 5.51 -9.09
N HIS A 100 2.02 4.45 -8.29
CA HIS A 100 1.68 3.10 -8.74
C HIS A 100 0.19 2.94 -9.08
N ILE A 101 -0.70 3.54 -8.29
CA ILE A 101 -2.15 3.52 -8.53
C ILE A 101 -2.48 4.26 -9.84
N ILE A 102 -1.91 5.43 -10.08
CA ILE A 102 -2.12 6.22 -11.31
C ILE A 102 -1.63 5.47 -12.55
N ASN A 103 -0.48 4.78 -12.44
CA ASN A 103 0.12 4.04 -13.55
C ASN A 103 -0.54 2.67 -13.80
N SER A 104 -1.17 2.09 -12.79
CA SER A 104 -1.80 0.77 -12.85
C SER A 104 -3.09 0.74 -12.02
N PRO A 105 -4.14 1.49 -12.43
CA PRO A 105 -5.36 1.66 -11.65
C PRO A 105 -6.12 0.36 -11.39
N GLN A 106 -5.98 -0.65 -12.25
CA GLN A 106 -6.57 -1.96 -12.07
C GLN A 106 -6.11 -2.65 -10.77
N LYS A 107 -4.93 -2.33 -10.25
CA LYS A 107 -4.40 -2.94 -9.02
C LYS A 107 -5.16 -2.48 -7.79
N ILE A 108 -5.56 -1.22 -7.73
CA ILE A 108 -6.34 -0.71 -6.59
C ILE A 108 -7.81 -1.13 -6.68
N ILE A 109 -8.35 -1.24 -7.88
CA ILE A 109 -9.75 -1.68 -8.11
C ILE A 109 -9.97 -3.12 -7.64
N ALA A 110 -8.92 -3.94 -7.59
CA ALA A 110 -8.98 -5.30 -7.07
C ALA A 110 -9.24 -5.36 -5.55
N PHE A 111 -9.05 -4.26 -4.82
CA PHE A 111 -9.31 -4.18 -3.39
C PHE A 111 -10.79 -3.89 -3.08
N ASN A 112 -11.23 -4.27 -1.88
CA ASN A 112 -12.48 -3.79 -1.31
C ASN A 112 -12.30 -2.34 -0.82
N LEU A 113 -12.51 -1.36 -1.70
CA LEU A 113 -12.25 0.05 -1.41
C LEU A 113 -13.21 0.62 -0.35
N ASP A 114 -14.46 0.18 -0.32
CA ASP A 114 -15.41 0.58 0.72
C ASP A 114 -14.97 0.06 2.09
N GLY A 115 -14.54 -1.20 2.17
CA GLY A 115 -13.98 -1.76 3.38
C GLY A 115 -12.69 -1.07 3.83
N ILE A 116 -11.82 -0.64 2.91
CA ILE A 116 -10.64 0.17 3.22
C ILE A 116 -11.05 1.52 3.84
N LEU A 117 -12.05 2.18 3.29
CA LEU A 117 -12.58 3.42 3.86
C LEU A 117 -13.18 3.20 5.25
N GLU A 118 -13.92 2.11 5.46
CA GLU A 118 -14.47 1.77 6.78
C GLU A 118 -13.36 1.55 7.82
N ILE A 119 -12.26 0.89 7.46
CA ILE A 119 -11.10 0.72 8.34
C ILE A 119 -10.54 2.09 8.73
N PHE A 120 -10.31 2.97 7.76
CA PHE A 120 -9.82 4.32 8.01
C PHE A 120 -10.75 5.11 8.94
N LEU A 121 -12.06 5.07 8.69
CA LEU A 121 -13.06 5.76 9.51
C LEU A 121 -13.20 5.18 10.93
N SER A 122 -12.78 3.93 11.15
CA SER A 122 -12.75 3.30 12.47
C SER A 122 -11.58 3.72 13.35
N MET A 123 -10.61 4.46 12.80
CA MET A 123 -9.44 4.95 13.54
C MET A 123 -9.80 6.15 14.41
N GLU A 124 -8.94 6.47 15.37
CA GLU A 124 -9.06 7.71 16.14
C GLU A 124 -8.99 8.95 15.22
N SER A 125 -9.76 9.98 15.53
CA SER A 125 -9.82 11.20 14.72
C SER A 125 -8.46 11.88 14.52
N SER A 126 -7.57 11.79 15.50
CA SER A 126 -6.19 12.28 15.40
C SER A 126 -5.39 11.55 14.31
N HIS A 127 -5.54 10.25 14.24
CA HIS A 127 -4.90 9.40 13.21
C HIS A 127 -5.50 9.67 11.83
N GLN A 128 -6.83 9.74 11.74
CA GLN A 128 -7.52 10.07 10.48
C GLN A 128 -7.01 11.42 9.93
N ASN A 129 -6.90 12.43 10.80
CA ASN A 129 -6.42 13.75 10.41
C ASN A 129 -4.95 13.71 9.95
N THR A 130 -4.09 13.02 10.68
CA THR A 130 -2.67 12.84 10.30
C THR A 130 -2.51 12.20 8.92
N ILE A 131 -3.23 11.13 8.66
CA ILE A 131 -3.20 10.42 7.36
C ILE A 131 -3.78 11.30 6.25
N SER A 132 -4.94 11.92 6.49
CA SER A 132 -5.61 12.79 5.49
C SER A 132 -4.71 13.94 5.06
N ILE A 133 -4.09 14.65 6.01
CA ILE A 133 -3.18 15.77 5.70
C ILE A 133 -2.01 15.29 4.83
N SER A 134 -1.38 14.17 5.18
CA SER A 134 -0.26 13.65 4.39
C SER A 134 -0.68 13.27 2.96
N VAL A 135 -1.82 12.62 2.80
CA VAL A 135 -2.35 12.27 1.46
C VAL A 135 -2.73 13.53 0.67
N GLN A 136 -3.40 14.50 1.31
CA GLN A 136 -3.77 15.78 0.68
C GLN A 136 -2.55 16.54 0.19
N ASN A 137 -1.45 16.55 0.95
CA ASN A 137 -0.19 17.18 0.54
C ASN A 137 0.34 16.52 -0.74
N VAL A 138 0.37 15.19 -0.80
CA VAL A 138 0.79 14.48 -2.02
C VAL A 138 -0.13 14.78 -3.20
N VAL A 139 -1.43 14.74 -2.99
CA VAL A 139 -2.42 15.01 -4.07
C VAL A 139 -2.33 16.44 -4.59
N LYS A 140 -2.07 17.40 -3.71
CA LYS A 140 -1.88 18.82 -4.07
C LYS A 140 -0.75 19.00 -5.08
N ASP A 141 0.34 18.24 -4.93
CA ASP A 141 1.53 18.32 -5.77
C ASP A 141 1.41 17.57 -7.12
N LEU A 142 0.32 16.81 -7.32
CA LEU A 142 0.05 16.13 -8.59
C LEU A 142 -0.36 17.13 -9.68
N ASP A 143 0.00 16.81 -10.94
CA ASP A 143 -0.54 17.49 -12.11
C ASP A 143 -2.03 17.14 -12.33
N ASP A 144 -2.71 17.91 -13.18
CA ASP A 144 -4.16 17.79 -13.43
C ASP A 144 -4.53 16.44 -14.06
N ASP A 145 -3.66 15.85 -14.90
CA ASP A 145 -3.92 14.54 -15.51
C ASP A 145 -3.85 13.44 -14.46
N SER A 146 -2.84 13.47 -13.60
CA SER A 146 -2.67 12.56 -12.47
C SER A 146 -3.84 12.65 -11.49
N LYS A 147 -4.30 13.86 -11.16
CA LYS A 147 -5.49 14.09 -10.33
C LYS A 147 -6.74 13.46 -10.94
N ARG A 148 -6.97 13.66 -12.24
CA ARG A 148 -8.10 13.05 -12.96
C ARG A 148 -8.05 11.52 -12.93
N LYS A 149 -6.88 10.92 -13.16
CA LYS A 149 -6.69 9.46 -13.09
C LYS A 149 -6.97 8.92 -11.70
N LEU A 150 -6.52 9.60 -10.66
CA LEU A 150 -6.77 9.22 -9.28
C LEU A 150 -8.27 9.26 -8.95
N LEU A 151 -8.98 10.30 -9.38
CA LEU A 151 -10.44 10.44 -9.18
C LEU A 151 -11.27 9.33 -9.83
N LEU A 152 -10.75 8.68 -10.89
CA LEU A 152 -11.46 7.58 -11.55
C LEU A 152 -11.52 6.31 -10.68
N VAL A 153 -10.58 6.15 -9.76
CA VAL A 153 -10.47 4.93 -8.95
C VAL A 153 -10.86 5.14 -7.48
N ILE A 154 -10.87 6.38 -7.00
CA ILE A 154 -11.24 6.68 -5.61
C ILE A 154 -12.75 6.81 -5.47
N PRO A 155 -13.39 6.05 -4.53
CA PRO A 155 -14.81 6.18 -4.22
C PRO A 155 -15.18 7.62 -3.84
N GLU A 156 -16.37 8.07 -4.26
CA GLU A 156 -16.83 9.45 -4.07
C GLU A 156 -16.83 9.87 -2.58
N ASN A 157 -17.28 8.97 -1.70
CA ASN A 157 -17.31 9.18 -0.27
C ASN A 157 -15.93 9.31 0.39
N ALA A 158 -14.86 8.86 -0.28
CA ALA A 158 -13.48 8.96 0.19
C ALA A 158 -12.77 10.26 -0.27
N ARG A 159 -13.27 10.93 -1.31
CA ARG A 159 -12.60 12.06 -1.96
C ARG A 159 -12.28 13.21 -1.02
N LYS A 160 -13.20 13.57 -0.11
CA LYS A 160 -13.00 14.63 0.89
C LYS A 160 -11.78 14.39 1.80
N PHE A 161 -11.40 13.14 2.04
CA PHE A 161 -10.24 12.82 2.89
C PHE A 161 -8.91 12.97 2.17
N ILE A 162 -8.93 12.97 0.85
CA ILE A 162 -7.73 13.08 0.00
C ILE A 162 -7.63 14.44 -0.71
N GLY A 163 -8.52 15.38 -0.43
CA GLY A 163 -8.41 16.77 -0.90
C GLY A 163 -9.17 17.09 -2.20
N PHE A 164 -10.21 16.31 -2.53
CA PHE A 164 -11.14 16.58 -3.63
C PHE A 164 -12.54 16.94 -3.16
#